data_1a44cb7cd2e8b45b979c75b8362c5cbe
#
_entry.id   1a44cb7cd2e8b45b979c75b8362c5cbe
#
_cell.length_a   1.000
_cell.length_b   1.000
_cell.length_c   1.000
_cell.angle_alpha   90.00
_cell.angle_beta   90.00
_cell.angle_gamma   90.00
#
_symmetry.space_group_name_H-M   'P 1'
#
loop_
_entity.id
_entity.type
_entity.pdbx_description
1 polymer ?
#
loop_
_entity_poly.entity_id
_entity_poly.type
_entity_poly.pdbx_seq_one_letter_code
_entity_poly.pdbx_strand_id
1 'polypeptide(L)'
;MNNVKDIQLSTKVIGSIIIVIISVIIFYIIKESTLSFINKKKRGANRNQKKRLTLLYITISVLKYIIFLIDIIIVLGIFNINVSAFLAGLGIFGIVVGLALQDLLKDFISGIFIILDSQYNVGDYVEIDDFKGEVIGVGLKSTKVKSYNGDVRIFANRNISTVINYSQSSSKTVILFKFSSDENLLNLEEIMEELIKRLKGKIPDAIGDIQYKGVEEYKDSDLVLKLTVNVKPLKQYKTEAIILREAKLLFDEKGVKIK
;
A
#
# COMPACT_ATOMS: atom_id res chain seq x y z
N MET A 1 21.92 3.34 66.86
CA MET A 1 20.76 3.45 65.94
C MET A 1 20.91 4.51 64.82
N ASN A 2 21.60 5.62 65.10
CA ASN A 2 21.83 6.68 64.10
C ASN A 2 22.73 6.24 62.94
N ASN A 3 23.85 5.54 63.20
CA ASN A 3 24.79 5.09 62.16
C ASN A 3 24.17 4.19 61.08
N VAL A 4 23.16 3.34 61.39
CA VAL A 4 22.51 2.46 60.43
C VAL A 4 21.58 3.25 59.51
N LYS A 5 20.89 4.26 60.02
CA LYS A 5 20.02 5.14 59.20
C LYS A 5 20.85 6.00 58.24
N ASP A 6 22.01 6.48 58.70
CA ASP A 6 22.90 7.31 57.89
C ASP A 6 23.54 6.47 56.75
N ILE A 7 23.91 5.22 57.05
CA ILE A 7 24.40 4.27 56.00
C ILE A 7 23.30 3.96 54.98
N GLN A 8 22.07 3.72 55.42
CA GLN A 8 20.94 3.48 54.50
C GLN A 8 20.62 4.71 53.62
N LEU A 9 20.69 5.90 54.20
CA LEU A 9 20.45 7.13 53.44
C LEU A 9 21.54 7.36 52.38
N SER A 10 22.82 7.20 52.82
CA SER A 10 23.94 7.35 51.86
C SER A 10 23.90 6.35 50.73
N THR A 11 23.52 5.09 50.99
CA THR A 11 23.34 4.06 49.95
C THR A 11 22.23 4.42 48.97
N LYS A 12 21.09 4.95 49.41
CA LYS A 12 19.99 5.42 48.57
C LYS A 12 20.40 6.60 47.69
N VAL A 13 21.13 7.57 48.26
CA VAL A 13 21.63 8.74 47.53
C VAL A 13 22.63 8.31 46.44
N ILE A 14 23.60 7.46 46.79
CA ILE A 14 24.60 6.94 45.85
C ILE A 14 23.91 6.15 44.72
N GLY A 15 22.97 5.27 45.07
CA GLY A 15 22.21 4.50 44.11
C GLY A 15 21.41 5.38 43.11
N SER A 16 20.76 6.44 43.64
CA SER A 16 20.04 7.41 42.81
C SER A 16 20.96 8.16 41.86
N ILE A 17 22.12 8.61 42.33
CA ILE A 17 23.11 9.30 41.49
C ILE A 17 23.63 8.38 40.38
N ILE A 18 23.92 7.10 40.69
CA ILE A 18 24.40 6.12 39.69
C ILE A 18 23.36 5.92 38.61
N ILE A 19 22.08 5.77 38.95
CA ILE A 19 20.99 5.58 37.97
C ILE A 19 20.90 6.79 37.06
N VAL A 20 20.88 8.00 37.59
CA VAL A 20 20.81 9.22 36.77
C VAL A 20 22.05 9.36 35.90
N ILE A 21 23.25 9.04 36.37
CA ILE A 21 24.46 9.07 35.56
C ILE A 21 24.37 8.06 34.40
N ILE A 22 23.91 6.84 34.70
CA ILE A 22 23.75 5.79 33.65
C ILE A 22 22.75 6.23 32.59
N SER A 23 21.60 6.77 32.97
CA SER A 23 20.57 7.23 32.05
C SER A 23 21.07 8.40 31.18
N VAL A 24 21.80 9.35 31.76
CA VAL A 24 22.43 10.46 31.04
C VAL A 24 23.46 9.94 30.04
N ILE A 25 24.30 8.96 30.43
CA ILE A 25 25.28 8.34 29.54
C ILE A 25 24.57 7.64 28.37
N ILE A 26 23.56 6.82 28.65
CA ILE A 26 22.76 6.14 27.61
C ILE A 26 22.14 7.17 26.66
N PHE A 27 21.52 8.21 27.19
CA PHE A 27 20.96 9.29 26.38
C PHE A 27 22.01 9.96 25.48
N TYR A 28 23.20 10.25 26.03
CA TYR A 28 24.29 10.88 25.29
C TYR A 28 24.79 9.98 24.15
N ILE A 29 24.94 8.68 24.40
CA ILE A 29 25.33 7.68 23.38
C ILE A 29 24.30 7.64 22.25
N ILE A 30 23.01 7.58 22.57
CA ILE A 30 21.92 7.59 21.57
C ILE A 30 21.96 8.88 20.76
N LYS A 31 22.10 10.02 21.42
CA LYS A 31 22.19 11.33 20.78
C LYS A 31 23.38 11.44 19.82
N GLU A 32 24.59 11.11 20.30
CA GLU A 32 25.82 11.20 19.49
C GLU A 32 25.79 10.21 18.32
N SER A 33 25.36 8.97 18.54
CA SER A 33 25.21 7.97 17.50
C SER A 33 24.27 8.47 16.39
N THR A 34 23.13 9.05 16.77
CA THR A 34 22.14 9.60 15.83
C THR A 34 22.68 10.83 15.09
N LEU A 35 23.34 11.75 15.79
CA LEU A 35 23.88 12.97 15.21
C LEU A 35 25.10 12.70 14.32
N SER A 36 25.95 11.75 14.66
CA SER A 36 27.13 11.38 13.84
C SER A 36 26.69 10.75 12.51
N PHE A 37 25.67 9.89 12.54
CA PHE A 37 25.06 9.33 11.33
C PHE A 37 24.51 10.43 10.41
N ILE A 38 23.92 11.47 10.98
CA ILE A 38 23.35 12.63 10.29
C ILE A 38 24.46 13.53 9.71
N ASN A 39 25.50 13.82 10.47
CA ASN A 39 26.56 14.76 10.08
C ASN A 39 27.42 14.22 8.93
N LYS A 40 27.63 12.89 8.83
CA LYS A 40 28.27 12.26 7.67
C LYS A 40 27.54 12.53 6.35
N LYS A 41 26.24 12.84 6.39
CA LYS A 41 25.38 13.09 5.23
C LYS A 41 25.11 14.56 4.94
N LYS A 42 25.68 15.50 5.70
CA LYS A 42 25.33 16.95 5.70
C LYS A 42 25.95 17.78 4.56
N ARG A 43 26.97 17.27 3.86
CA ARG A 43 27.56 17.99 2.71
C ARG A 43 26.64 17.86 1.49
N GLY A 44 25.76 18.87 1.27
CA GLY A 44 24.82 18.93 0.15
C GLY A 44 23.34 18.69 0.50
N ALA A 45 22.92 18.97 1.75
CA ALA A 45 21.57 18.71 2.23
C ALA A 45 20.47 19.47 1.46
N ASN A 46 19.69 18.73 0.67
CA ASN A 46 18.49 19.18 -0.02
C ASN A 46 17.34 19.51 0.98
N ARG A 47 16.34 20.30 0.58
CA ARG A 47 15.20 20.74 1.41
C ARG A 47 14.54 19.58 2.18
N ASN A 48 14.44 18.39 1.58
CA ASN A 48 13.88 17.19 2.19
C ASN A 48 14.76 16.61 3.32
N GLN A 49 16.07 16.76 3.22
CA GLN A 49 17.02 16.34 4.24
C GLN A 49 16.95 17.23 5.47
N LYS A 50 16.76 18.54 5.30
CA LYS A 50 16.57 19.49 6.42
C LYS A 50 15.31 19.14 7.24
N LYS A 51 14.19 18.79 6.58
CA LYS A 51 12.98 18.33 7.28
C LYS A 51 13.20 17.08 8.13
N ARG A 52 13.93 16.10 7.59
CA ARG A 52 14.28 14.87 8.34
C ARG A 52 15.14 15.15 9.56
N LEU A 53 16.09 16.08 9.43
CA LEU A 53 16.93 16.51 10.55
C LEU A 53 16.10 17.14 11.69
N THR A 54 15.18 18.05 11.34
CA THR A 54 14.29 18.67 12.34
C THR A 54 13.44 17.63 13.06
N LEU A 55 12.88 16.67 12.33
CA LEU A 55 12.09 15.58 12.94
C LEU A 55 12.93 14.74 13.92
N LEU A 56 14.17 14.39 13.55
CA LEU A 56 15.07 13.65 14.42
C LEU A 56 15.42 14.43 15.70
N TYR A 57 15.67 15.76 15.61
CA TYR A 57 15.89 16.60 16.77
C TYR A 57 14.66 16.61 17.71
N ILE A 58 13.45 16.72 17.15
CA ILE A 58 12.21 16.67 17.93
C ILE A 58 12.09 15.33 18.64
N THR A 59 12.30 14.21 17.92
CA THR A 59 12.23 12.85 18.50
C THR A 59 13.23 12.67 19.64
N ILE A 60 14.48 13.11 19.47
CA ILE A 60 15.51 13.05 20.53
C ILE A 60 15.10 13.89 21.73
N SER A 61 14.50 15.07 21.50
CA SER A 61 14.05 15.94 22.59
C SER A 61 12.90 15.30 23.37
N VAL A 62 11.93 14.70 22.70
CA VAL A 62 10.84 13.96 23.37
C VAL A 62 11.39 12.80 24.18
N LEU A 63 12.33 12.01 23.62
CA LEU A 63 12.96 10.89 24.31
C LEU A 63 13.69 11.36 25.59
N LYS A 64 14.36 12.51 25.55
CA LYS A 64 15.00 13.13 26.73
C LYS A 64 14.00 13.36 27.84
N TYR A 65 12.84 13.94 27.54
CA TYR A 65 11.84 14.22 28.59
C TYR A 65 11.22 12.95 29.15
N ILE A 66 11.03 11.91 28.30
CA ILE A 66 10.55 10.60 28.77
C ILE A 66 11.56 9.96 29.72
N ILE A 67 12.84 9.94 29.38
CA ILE A 67 13.91 9.39 30.24
C ILE A 67 13.96 10.16 31.58
N PHE A 68 13.94 11.49 31.50
CA PHE A 68 13.94 12.35 32.73
C PHE A 68 12.75 12.07 33.65
N LEU A 69 11.57 11.84 33.08
CA LEU A 69 10.37 11.48 33.82
C LEU A 69 10.51 10.12 34.53
N ILE A 70 11.07 9.13 33.81
CA ILE A 70 11.34 7.79 34.35
C ILE A 70 12.35 7.88 35.49
N ASP A 71 13.43 8.66 35.34
CA ASP A 71 14.45 8.86 36.36
C ASP A 71 13.85 9.45 37.64
N ILE A 72 12.99 10.46 37.54
CA ILE A 72 12.29 11.03 38.67
C ILE A 72 11.48 9.95 39.42
N ILE A 73 10.72 9.13 38.72
CA ILE A 73 9.89 8.09 39.33
C ILE A 73 10.76 7.05 40.05
N ILE A 74 11.86 6.62 39.44
CA ILE A 74 12.78 5.65 40.04
C ILE A 74 13.42 6.24 41.31
N VAL A 75 13.91 7.47 41.22
CA VAL A 75 14.55 8.16 42.39
C VAL A 75 13.55 8.30 43.52
N LEU A 76 12.32 8.77 43.28
CA LEU A 76 11.29 8.87 44.30
C LEU A 76 10.98 7.51 44.95
N GLY A 77 10.95 6.43 44.15
CA GLY A 77 10.75 5.05 44.62
C GLY A 77 11.88 4.59 45.55
N ILE A 78 13.16 4.91 45.28
CA ILE A 78 14.31 4.59 46.15
C ILE A 78 14.17 5.24 47.50
N PHE A 79 13.65 6.47 47.56
CA PHE A 79 13.38 7.18 48.82
C PHE A 79 12.09 6.73 49.50
N ASN A 80 11.42 5.68 49.03
CA ASN A 80 10.13 5.19 49.52
C ASN A 80 9.00 6.24 49.48
N ILE A 81 9.08 7.21 48.59
CA ILE A 81 7.99 8.17 48.37
C ILE A 81 6.90 7.48 47.54
N ASN A 82 5.68 7.57 48.02
CA ASN A 82 4.57 6.94 47.32
C ASN A 82 4.27 7.68 45.98
N VAL A 83 4.60 7.04 44.88
CA VAL A 83 4.37 7.56 43.51
C VAL A 83 3.10 7.01 42.88
N SER A 84 2.30 6.22 43.60
CA SER A 84 1.12 5.52 43.02
C SER A 84 0.11 6.48 42.41
N ALA A 85 -0.20 7.60 43.06
CA ALA A 85 -1.12 8.59 42.52
C ALA A 85 -0.58 9.25 41.24
N PHE A 86 0.75 9.49 41.18
CA PHE A 86 1.42 10.04 40.04
C PHE A 86 1.42 9.05 38.86
N LEU A 87 1.72 7.78 39.11
CA LEU A 87 1.66 6.71 38.12
C LEU A 87 0.24 6.50 37.59
N ALA A 88 -0.78 6.58 38.45
CA ALA A 88 -2.16 6.53 38.04
C ALA A 88 -2.51 7.69 37.08
N GLY A 89 -2.10 8.90 37.37
CA GLY A 89 -2.27 10.08 36.52
C GLY A 89 -1.55 9.92 35.18
N LEU A 90 -0.31 9.42 35.19
CA LEU A 90 0.43 9.11 33.97
C LEU A 90 -0.26 8.00 33.12
N GLY A 91 -0.88 7.00 33.76
CA GLY A 91 -1.66 5.97 33.11
C GLY A 91 -2.85 6.57 32.36
N ILE A 92 -3.62 7.46 33.00
CA ILE A 92 -4.73 8.16 32.34
C ILE A 92 -4.22 9.04 31.20
N PHE A 93 -3.15 9.80 31.44
CA PHE A 93 -2.53 10.61 30.39
C PHE A 93 -2.07 9.75 29.18
N GLY A 94 -1.48 8.58 29.46
CA GLY A 94 -1.06 7.62 28.42
C GLY A 94 -2.23 7.12 27.56
N ILE A 95 -3.40 6.86 28.18
CA ILE A 95 -4.61 6.49 27.46
C ILE A 95 -5.06 7.64 26.53
N VAL A 96 -5.10 8.87 27.03
CA VAL A 96 -5.51 10.03 26.21
C VAL A 96 -4.57 10.23 25.02
N VAL A 97 -3.26 10.14 25.25
CA VAL A 97 -2.25 10.24 24.18
C VAL A 97 -2.38 9.07 23.20
N GLY A 98 -2.61 7.85 23.70
CA GLY A 98 -2.82 6.66 22.88
C GLY A 98 -4.02 6.80 21.94
N LEU A 99 -5.15 7.29 22.46
CA LEU A 99 -6.35 7.57 21.67
C LEU A 99 -6.09 8.66 20.61
N ALA A 100 -5.35 9.73 20.98
CA ALA A 100 -4.99 10.79 20.05
C ALA A 100 -4.08 10.30 18.90
N LEU A 101 -3.23 9.30 19.14
CA LEU A 101 -2.31 8.71 18.17
C LEU A 101 -2.88 7.46 17.47
N GLN A 102 -4.08 7.01 17.83
CA GLN A 102 -4.67 5.77 17.35
C GLN A 102 -4.70 5.69 15.80
N ASP A 103 -5.13 6.75 15.16
CA ASP A 103 -5.23 6.80 13.70
C ASP A 103 -3.87 6.71 13.00
N LEU A 104 -2.84 7.32 13.59
CA LEU A 104 -1.48 7.23 13.09
C LEU A 104 -0.95 5.79 13.18
N LEU A 105 -1.23 5.10 14.30
CA LEU A 105 -0.84 3.70 14.47
C LEU A 105 -1.57 2.79 13.48
N LYS A 106 -2.87 3.01 13.26
CA LYS A 106 -3.63 2.28 12.24
C LYS A 106 -3.04 2.47 10.86
N ASP A 107 -2.70 3.72 10.47
CA ASP A 107 -2.06 4.00 9.17
C ASP A 107 -0.74 3.21 9.02
N PHE A 108 0.10 3.17 10.06
CA PHE A 108 1.39 2.49 10.01
C PHE A 108 1.22 0.98 9.89
N ILE A 109 0.34 0.39 10.70
CA ILE A 109 0.07 -1.05 10.68
C ILE A 109 -0.49 -1.45 9.31
N SER A 110 -1.50 -0.73 8.80
CA SER A 110 -2.06 -0.99 7.48
C SER A 110 -1.00 -0.85 6.38
N GLY A 111 -0.15 0.19 6.43
CA GLY A 111 0.94 0.38 5.46
C GLY A 111 1.97 -0.76 5.48
N ILE A 112 2.29 -1.28 6.66
CA ILE A 112 3.19 -2.45 6.79
C ILE A 112 2.55 -3.68 6.14
N PHE A 113 1.27 -3.98 6.41
CA PHE A 113 0.57 -5.12 5.82
C PHE A 113 0.42 -4.99 4.29
N ILE A 114 0.09 -3.80 3.77
CA ILE A 114 0.06 -3.56 2.33
C ILE A 114 1.37 -3.98 1.66
N ILE A 115 2.51 -3.61 2.29
CA ILE A 115 3.85 -3.91 1.74
C ILE A 115 4.20 -5.39 1.93
N LEU A 116 3.97 -5.97 3.12
CA LEU A 116 4.33 -7.36 3.42
C LEU A 116 3.52 -8.35 2.59
N ASP A 117 2.23 -8.11 2.44
CA ASP A 117 1.33 -8.98 1.68
C ASP A 117 1.39 -8.71 0.17
N SER A 118 2.17 -7.72 -0.26
CA SER A 118 2.27 -7.30 -1.67
C SER A 118 0.90 -7.11 -2.32
N GLN A 119 -0.05 -6.50 -1.59
CA GLN A 119 -1.40 -6.27 -2.09
C GLN A 119 -1.38 -5.49 -3.40
N TYR A 120 -0.48 -4.51 -3.48
CA TYR A 120 -0.10 -3.78 -4.69
C TYR A 120 1.29 -3.15 -4.51
N ASN A 121 1.94 -2.88 -5.62
CA ASN A 121 3.27 -2.28 -5.68
C ASN A 121 3.25 -0.96 -6.46
N VAL A 122 4.31 -0.18 -6.34
CA VAL A 122 4.49 1.02 -7.18
C VAL A 122 4.57 0.59 -8.65
N GLY A 123 3.75 1.20 -9.50
CA GLY A 123 3.57 0.85 -10.91
C GLY A 123 2.34 -0.01 -11.20
N ASP A 124 1.71 -0.62 -10.19
CA ASP A 124 0.47 -1.35 -10.39
C ASP A 124 -0.71 -0.40 -10.68
N TYR A 125 -1.62 -0.85 -11.53
CA TYR A 125 -2.88 -0.16 -11.77
C TYR A 125 -3.95 -0.76 -10.89
N VAL A 126 -4.52 0.09 -10.03
CA VAL A 126 -5.45 -0.32 -8.97
C VAL A 126 -6.72 0.53 -8.98
N GLU A 127 -7.74 0.02 -8.32
CA GLU A 127 -8.93 0.78 -7.94
C GLU A 127 -9.10 0.73 -6.43
N ILE A 128 -9.17 1.91 -5.81
CA ILE A 128 -9.38 2.12 -4.38
C ILE A 128 -10.50 3.15 -4.24
N ASP A 129 -11.59 2.80 -3.55
CA ASP A 129 -12.75 3.69 -3.33
C ASP A 129 -13.21 4.38 -4.64
N ASP A 130 -13.50 3.59 -5.68
CA ASP A 130 -13.93 4.06 -7.01
C ASP A 130 -12.91 4.96 -7.75
N PHE A 131 -11.69 5.09 -7.22
CA PHE A 131 -10.62 5.84 -7.87
C PHE A 131 -9.64 4.89 -8.54
N LYS A 132 -9.59 4.93 -9.87
CA LYS A 132 -8.72 4.09 -10.71
C LYS A 132 -7.45 4.83 -11.10
N GLY A 133 -6.31 4.16 -10.99
CA GLY A 133 -5.05 4.75 -11.41
C GLY A 133 -3.82 3.89 -11.10
N GLU A 134 -2.67 4.42 -11.49
CA GLU A 134 -1.37 3.84 -11.22
C GLU A 134 -0.88 4.22 -9.82
N VAL A 135 -0.41 3.26 -9.06
CA VAL A 135 0.23 3.48 -7.77
C VAL A 135 1.58 4.14 -7.99
N ILE A 136 1.72 5.41 -7.63
CA ILE A 136 2.97 6.17 -7.75
C ILE A 136 3.79 6.23 -6.46
N GLY A 137 3.27 5.69 -5.37
CA GLY A 137 3.99 5.62 -4.10
C GLY A 137 3.20 4.92 -3.03
N VAL A 138 3.88 4.02 -2.32
CA VAL A 138 3.38 3.32 -1.12
C VAL A 138 4.28 3.71 0.04
N GLY A 139 3.69 4.25 1.10
CA GLY A 139 4.38 4.63 2.32
C GLY A 139 3.72 4.05 3.56
N LEU A 140 4.37 4.17 4.71
CA LEU A 140 3.83 3.66 5.98
C LEU A 140 2.50 4.33 6.37
N LYS A 141 2.30 5.59 6.00
CA LYS A 141 1.10 6.36 6.37
C LYS A 141 0.07 6.41 5.25
N SER A 142 0.50 6.44 3.99
CA SER A 142 -0.38 6.73 2.87
C SER A 142 0.10 6.11 1.58
N THR A 143 -0.86 5.78 0.72
CA THR A 143 -0.69 5.36 -0.66
C THR A 143 -1.08 6.49 -1.60
N LYS A 144 -0.33 6.66 -2.69
CA LYS A 144 -0.59 7.67 -3.72
C LYS A 144 -0.93 6.99 -5.03
N VAL A 145 -2.08 7.34 -5.59
CA VAL A 145 -2.56 6.80 -6.88
C VAL A 145 -2.77 7.96 -7.84
N LYS A 146 -2.27 7.80 -9.07
CA LYS A 146 -2.41 8.78 -10.16
C LYS A 146 -3.41 8.27 -11.18
N SER A 147 -4.46 9.04 -11.44
CA SER A 147 -5.47 8.71 -12.47
C SER A 147 -4.90 8.87 -13.88
N TYR A 148 -5.64 8.34 -14.86
CA TYR A 148 -5.32 8.54 -16.28
C TYR A 148 -5.26 10.02 -16.67
N ASN A 149 -6.10 10.86 -16.08
CA ASN A 149 -6.14 12.32 -16.35
C ASN A 149 -5.00 13.09 -15.66
N GLY A 150 -4.17 12.41 -14.84
CA GLY A 150 -3.04 13.02 -14.15
C GLY A 150 -3.33 13.45 -12.71
N ASP A 151 -4.56 13.35 -12.23
CA ASP A 151 -4.92 13.65 -10.85
C ASP A 151 -4.24 12.67 -9.89
N VAL A 152 -3.72 13.18 -8.77
CA VAL A 152 -3.11 12.35 -7.73
C VAL A 152 -3.97 12.37 -6.49
N ARG A 153 -4.53 11.21 -6.13
CA ARG A 153 -5.24 11.01 -4.86
C ARG A 153 -4.33 10.36 -3.83
N ILE A 154 -4.37 10.88 -2.61
CA ILE A 154 -3.58 10.38 -1.48
C ILE A 154 -4.55 9.74 -0.50
N PHE A 155 -4.40 8.44 -0.34
CA PHE A 155 -5.21 7.65 0.60
C PHE A 155 -4.44 7.46 1.90
N ALA A 156 -5.06 7.73 3.05
CA ALA A 156 -4.56 7.25 4.32
C ALA A 156 -4.68 5.71 4.34
N ASN A 157 -3.62 5.00 4.70
CA ASN A 157 -3.62 3.53 4.58
C ASN A 157 -4.73 2.88 5.40
N ARG A 158 -5.10 3.45 6.57
CA ARG A 158 -6.19 2.97 7.41
C ARG A 158 -7.57 3.00 6.74
N ASN A 159 -7.74 3.84 5.72
CA ASN A 159 -9.01 4.01 5.01
C ASN A 159 -9.12 3.08 3.80
N ILE A 160 -8.04 2.38 3.43
CA ILE A 160 -8.05 1.42 2.32
C ILE A 160 -8.61 0.10 2.86
N SER A 161 -9.90 -0.14 2.64
CA SER A 161 -10.57 -1.37 3.07
C SER A 161 -10.58 -2.43 1.99
N THR A 162 -10.67 -2.02 0.74
CA THR A 162 -10.73 -2.91 -0.42
C THR A 162 -9.89 -2.33 -1.55
N VAL A 163 -9.16 -3.19 -2.25
CA VAL A 163 -8.41 -2.82 -3.43
C VAL A 163 -8.66 -3.84 -4.54
N ILE A 164 -8.88 -3.36 -5.76
CA ILE A 164 -8.88 -4.19 -6.96
C ILE A 164 -7.55 -3.92 -7.67
N ASN A 165 -6.70 -4.95 -7.77
CA ASN A 165 -5.43 -4.85 -8.47
C ASN A 165 -5.56 -5.45 -9.88
N TYR A 166 -5.50 -4.59 -10.90
CA TYR A 166 -5.62 -4.98 -12.31
C TYR A 166 -4.29 -5.44 -12.92
N SER A 167 -3.18 -5.31 -12.20
CA SER A 167 -1.83 -5.64 -12.68
C SER A 167 -1.34 -7.00 -12.17
N GLN A 168 -1.97 -7.57 -11.15
CA GLN A 168 -1.47 -8.76 -10.47
C GLN A 168 -1.66 -10.05 -11.27
N SER A 169 -2.70 -10.13 -12.11
CA SER A 169 -3.00 -11.32 -12.89
C SER A 169 -3.27 -11.00 -14.35
N SER A 170 -3.20 -12.02 -15.21
CA SER A 170 -3.60 -11.89 -16.62
C SER A 170 -5.06 -11.46 -16.72
N SER A 171 -5.34 -10.60 -17.69
CA SER A 171 -6.69 -10.17 -18.00
C SER A 171 -7.30 -11.11 -19.06
N LYS A 172 -8.58 -11.39 -18.93
CA LYS A 172 -9.33 -12.15 -19.93
C LYS A 172 -10.15 -11.18 -20.78
N THR A 173 -9.85 -11.13 -22.08
CA THR A 173 -10.67 -10.41 -23.05
C THR A 173 -11.79 -11.33 -23.51
N VAL A 174 -13.02 -10.86 -23.38
CA VAL A 174 -14.23 -11.56 -23.84
C VAL A 174 -14.88 -10.68 -24.91
N ILE A 175 -15.11 -11.24 -26.07
CA ILE A 175 -15.74 -10.55 -27.18
C ILE A 175 -16.99 -11.31 -27.57
N LEU A 176 -18.09 -10.60 -27.67
CA LEU A 176 -19.39 -11.11 -28.07
C LEU A 176 -19.72 -10.51 -29.42
N PHE A 177 -19.94 -11.38 -30.42
CA PHE A 177 -20.40 -11.01 -31.73
C PHE A 177 -21.87 -11.36 -31.88
N LYS A 178 -22.68 -10.34 -32.12
CA LYS A 178 -24.14 -10.47 -32.22
C LYS A 178 -24.57 -10.48 -33.69
N PHE A 179 -25.23 -11.56 -34.09
CA PHE A 179 -25.73 -11.79 -35.44
C PHE A 179 -27.26 -11.93 -35.46
N SER A 180 -27.87 -11.92 -36.65
CA SER A 180 -29.27 -12.33 -36.80
C SER A 180 -29.42 -13.82 -36.57
N SER A 181 -30.52 -14.25 -35.96
CA SER A 181 -30.86 -15.68 -35.85
C SER A 181 -31.10 -16.39 -37.16
N ASP A 182 -31.30 -15.63 -38.25
CA ASP A 182 -31.48 -16.14 -39.61
C ASP A 182 -30.17 -16.55 -40.27
N GLU A 183 -29.03 -16.15 -39.72
CA GLU A 183 -27.72 -16.52 -40.22
C GLU A 183 -27.41 -18.01 -39.97
N ASN A 184 -26.75 -18.64 -40.94
CA ASN A 184 -26.37 -20.04 -40.81
C ASN A 184 -25.23 -20.20 -39.78
N LEU A 185 -25.50 -20.90 -38.68
CA LEU A 185 -24.53 -21.11 -37.60
C LEU A 185 -23.24 -21.78 -38.09
N LEU A 186 -23.31 -22.79 -38.95
CA LEU A 186 -22.10 -23.48 -39.45
C LEU A 186 -21.19 -22.54 -40.25
N ASN A 187 -21.80 -21.70 -41.10
CA ASN A 187 -21.03 -20.66 -41.80
C ASN A 187 -20.38 -19.66 -40.86
N LEU A 188 -21.09 -19.23 -39.79
CA LEU A 188 -20.54 -18.32 -38.79
C LEU A 188 -19.39 -18.98 -37.99
N GLU A 189 -19.48 -20.27 -37.68
CA GLU A 189 -18.42 -21.02 -37.01
C GLU A 189 -17.16 -21.12 -37.88
N GLU A 190 -17.31 -21.39 -39.19
CA GLU A 190 -16.18 -21.39 -40.14
C GLU A 190 -15.51 -20.00 -40.21
N ILE A 191 -16.32 -18.94 -40.21
CA ILE A 191 -15.80 -17.56 -40.18
C ILE A 191 -15.06 -17.27 -38.88
N MET A 192 -15.55 -17.76 -37.71
CA MET A 192 -14.88 -17.63 -36.43
C MET A 192 -13.52 -18.34 -36.43
N GLU A 193 -13.44 -19.54 -37.00
CA GLU A 193 -12.17 -20.25 -37.11
C GLU A 193 -11.19 -19.52 -38.04
N GLU A 194 -11.68 -18.95 -39.16
CA GLU A 194 -10.86 -18.13 -40.05
C GLU A 194 -10.36 -16.86 -39.33
N LEU A 195 -11.22 -16.21 -38.53
CA LEU A 195 -10.85 -15.07 -37.71
C LEU A 195 -9.71 -15.42 -36.74
N ILE A 196 -9.81 -16.55 -36.07
CA ILE A 196 -8.76 -17.02 -35.16
C ILE A 196 -7.43 -17.21 -35.88
N LYS A 197 -7.48 -17.83 -37.08
CA LYS A 197 -6.29 -18.01 -37.92
C LYS A 197 -5.66 -16.66 -38.33
N ARG A 198 -6.50 -15.66 -38.73
CA ARG A 198 -6.04 -14.30 -39.08
C ARG A 198 -5.44 -13.52 -37.90
N LEU A 199 -5.95 -13.78 -36.71
CA LEU A 199 -5.47 -13.13 -35.48
C LEU A 199 -4.17 -13.75 -34.98
N LYS A 200 -3.79 -14.92 -35.41
CA LYS A 200 -2.57 -15.59 -34.97
C LYS A 200 -1.34 -14.75 -35.32
N GLY A 201 -0.58 -14.37 -34.30
CA GLY A 201 0.59 -13.50 -34.45
C GLY A 201 0.30 -11.99 -34.48
N LYS A 202 -0.98 -11.55 -34.55
CA LYS A 202 -1.36 -10.13 -34.54
C LYS A 202 -1.59 -9.57 -33.12
N ILE A 203 -1.67 -10.42 -32.11
CA ILE A 203 -1.87 -10.03 -30.72
C ILE A 203 -0.60 -10.33 -29.92
N PRO A 204 0.34 -9.38 -29.81
CA PRO A 204 1.64 -9.61 -29.18
C PRO A 204 1.54 -9.81 -27.66
N ASP A 205 0.44 -9.35 -27.06
CA ASP A 205 0.20 -9.43 -25.61
C ASP A 205 -0.68 -10.62 -25.21
N ALA A 206 -1.04 -11.51 -26.15
CA ALA A 206 -1.79 -12.73 -25.86
C ALA A 206 -0.98 -13.71 -24.99
N ILE A 207 -1.65 -14.33 -24.03
CA ILE A 207 -1.14 -15.43 -23.20
C ILE A 207 -1.94 -16.68 -23.56
N GLY A 208 -1.33 -17.54 -24.39
CA GLY A 208 -2.00 -18.71 -24.95
C GLY A 208 -2.84 -18.40 -26.19
N ASP A 209 -3.70 -19.35 -26.56
CA ASP A 209 -4.46 -19.29 -27.80
C ASP A 209 -5.79 -18.54 -27.63
N ILE A 210 -6.24 -17.96 -28.73
CA ILE A 210 -7.59 -17.41 -28.87
C ILE A 210 -8.56 -18.58 -28.96
N GLN A 211 -9.64 -18.55 -28.20
CA GLN A 211 -10.59 -19.64 -28.12
C GLN A 211 -11.99 -19.18 -28.52
N TYR A 212 -12.55 -19.84 -29.53
CA TYR A 212 -13.97 -19.78 -29.76
C TYR A 212 -14.70 -20.62 -28.72
N LYS A 213 -15.71 -20.06 -28.08
CA LYS A 213 -16.45 -20.72 -26.99
C LYS A 213 -17.85 -21.18 -27.42
N GLY A 214 -18.20 -21.02 -28.69
CA GLY A 214 -19.51 -21.38 -29.22
C GLY A 214 -20.55 -20.29 -29.05
N VAL A 215 -21.80 -20.71 -29.06
CA VAL A 215 -22.96 -19.86 -28.86
C VAL A 215 -23.08 -19.54 -27.39
N GLU A 216 -23.06 -18.24 -27.03
CA GLU A 216 -23.28 -17.74 -25.66
C GLU A 216 -24.77 -17.54 -25.38
N GLU A 217 -25.49 -17.00 -26.35
CA GLU A 217 -26.92 -16.71 -26.20
C GLU A 217 -27.61 -16.89 -27.57
N TYR A 218 -28.80 -17.52 -27.52
CA TYR A 218 -29.73 -17.61 -28.64
C TYR A 218 -31.10 -17.22 -28.13
N LYS A 219 -31.56 -16.04 -28.50
CA LYS A 219 -32.84 -15.52 -28.02
C LYS A 219 -33.47 -14.60 -29.05
N ASP A 220 -34.79 -14.78 -29.22
CA ASP A 220 -35.60 -14.01 -30.20
C ASP A 220 -34.98 -14.01 -31.62
N SER A 221 -34.49 -12.85 -32.03
CA SER A 221 -33.85 -12.66 -33.33
C SER A 221 -32.32 -12.55 -33.27
N ASP A 222 -31.73 -12.93 -32.14
CA ASP A 222 -30.31 -12.71 -31.87
C ASP A 222 -29.56 -14.02 -31.62
N LEU A 223 -28.42 -14.16 -32.30
CA LEU A 223 -27.43 -15.21 -32.09
C LEU A 223 -26.13 -14.58 -31.67
N VAL A 224 -25.65 -14.88 -30.44
CA VAL A 224 -24.43 -14.32 -29.91
C VAL A 224 -23.33 -15.36 -29.80
N LEU A 225 -22.23 -15.12 -30.50
CA LEU A 225 -21.04 -15.96 -30.48
C LEU A 225 -19.97 -15.35 -29.57
N LYS A 226 -19.27 -16.22 -28.83
CA LYS A 226 -18.29 -15.83 -27.85
C LYS A 226 -16.88 -16.22 -28.24
N LEU A 227 -15.98 -15.24 -28.21
CA LEU A 227 -14.55 -15.42 -28.38
C LEU A 227 -13.80 -14.92 -27.16
N THR A 228 -12.80 -15.67 -26.68
CA THR A 228 -12.02 -15.30 -25.50
C THR A 228 -10.53 -15.46 -25.74
N VAL A 229 -9.75 -14.58 -25.11
CA VAL A 229 -8.28 -14.66 -25.09
C VAL A 229 -7.76 -14.14 -23.77
N ASN A 230 -6.77 -14.82 -23.19
CA ASN A 230 -6.04 -14.29 -22.06
C ASN A 230 -4.92 -13.37 -22.57
N VAL A 231 -4.73 -12.25 -21.89
CA VAL A 231 -3.72 -11.24 -22.27
C VAL A 231 -2.96 -10.76 -21.05
N LYS A 232 -1.80 -10.16 -21.28
CA LYS A 232 -1.05 -9.50 -20.21
C LYS A 232 -1.93 -8.47 -19.49
N PRO A 233 -1.67 -8.20 -18.22
CA PRO A 233 -2.40 -7.19 -17.46
C PRO A 233 -2.52 -5.87 -18.22
N LEU A 234 -3.69 -5.24 -18.14
CA LEU A 234 -3.99 -3.94 -18.76
C LEU A 234 -3.94 -3.90 -20.31
N LYS A 235 -3.83 -5.06 -21.00
CA LYS A 235 -3.82 -5.12 -22.46
C LYS A 235 -5.14 -5.51 -23.09
N GLN A 236 -6.18 -5.75 -22.28
CA GLN A 236 -7.51 -6.20 -22.73
C GLN A 236 -8.13 -5.24 -23.76
N TYR A 237 -8.15 -3.92 -23.50
CA TYR A 237 -8.77 -2.95 -24.41
C TYR A 237 -8.05 -2.83 -25.75
N LYS A 238 -6.70 -2.86 -25.73
CA LYS A 238 -5.92 -2.86 -26.96
C LYS A 238 -6.16 -4.12 -27.78
N THR A 239 -6.22 -5.25 -27.11
CA THR A 239 -6.47 -6.55 -27.74
C THR A 239 -7.87 -6.61 -28.34
N GLU A 240 -8.88 -6.16 -27.59
CA GLU A 240 -10.26 -6.06 -28.07
C GLU A 240 -10.35 -5.22 -29.34
N ALA A 241 -9.73 -4.04 -29.38
CA ALA A 241 -9.72 -3.18 -30.55
C ALA A 241 -9.08 -3.85 -31.77
N ILE A 242 -7.99 -4.63 -31.58
CA ILE A 242 -7.37 -5.39 -32.67
C ILE A 242 -8.32 -6.47 -33.20
N ILE A 243 -8.95 -7.23 -32.28
CA ILE A 243 -9.86 -8.31 -32.68
C ILE A 243 -11.09 -7.76 -33.38
N LEU A 244 -11.72 -6.71 -32.86
CA LEU A 244 -12.89 -6.08 -33.45
C LEU A 244 -12.58 -5.53 -34.88
N ARG A 245 -11.41 -4.93 -35.06
CA ARG A 245 -10.97 -4.45 -36.37
C ARG A 245 -10.83 -5.60 -37.38
N GLU A 246 -10.11 -6.66 -37.02
CA GLU A 246 -9.91 -7.81 -37.90
C GLU A 246 -11.22 -8.55 -38.16
N ALA A 247 -12.08 -8.67 -37.17
CA ALA A 247 -13.41 -9.26 -37.30
C ALA A 247 -14.27 -8.44 -38.27
N LYS A 248 -14.29 -7.11 -38.15
CA LYS A 248 -15.06 -6.25 -39.08
C LYS A 248 -14.60 -6.41 -40.51
N LEU A 249 -13.29 -6.44 -40.75
CA LEU A 249 -12.76 -6.66 -42.11
C LEU A 249 -13.17 -8.02 -42.67
N LEU A 250 -13.10 -9.08 -41.88
CA LEU A 250 -13.47 -10.43 -42.32
C LEU A 250 -14.98 -10.54 -42.57
N PHE A 251 -15.81 -9.98 -41.70
CA PHE A 251 -17.27 -10.04 -41.87
C PHE A 251 -17.72 -9.26 -43.12
N ASP A 252 -17.10 -8.10 -43.40
CA ASP A 252 -17.38 -7.35 -44.65
C ASP A 252 -16.98 -8.15 -45.89
N GLU A 253 -15.83 -8.85 -45.88
CA GLU A 253 -15.39 -9.73 -46.95
C GLU A 253 -16.36 -10.90 -47.19
N LYS A 254 -16.95 -11.44 -46.14
CA LYS A 254 -17.89 -12.58 -46.20
C LYS A 254 -19.35 -12.15 -46.36
N GLY A 255 -19.64 -10.85 -46.38
CA GLY A 255 -21.00 -10.32 -46.51
C GLY A 255 -21.89 -10.56 -45.29
N VAL A 256 -21.32 -10.86 -44.11
CA VAL A 256 -22.05 -11.08 -42.86
C VAL A 256 -22.18 -9.78 -42.11
N LYS A 257 -23.39 -9.49 -41.61
CA LYS A 257 -23.67 -8.27 -40.86
C LYS A 257 -23.74 -8.55 -39.34
N ILE A 258 -23.01 -7.77 -38.57
CA ILE A 258 -23.14 -7.72 -37.11
C ILE A 258 -24.28 -6.76 -36.78
N LYS A 259 -25.08 -7.11 -35.78
CA LYS A 259 -26.13 -6.25 -35.22
C LYS A 259 -25.57 -5.28 -34.20
#